data_c3bd56419a03a9263bfd0e0d0ce51f72
#
_entry.id   c3bd56419a03a9263bfd0e0d0ce51f72
#
_cell.length_a   1.000
_cell.length_b   1.000
_cell.length_c   1.000
_cell.angle_alpha   90.00
_cell.angle_beta   90.00
_cell.angle_gamma   90.00
#
_symmetry.space_group_name_H-M   'P 1'
#
loop_
_entity.id
_entity.type
_entity.pdbx_description
1 polymer ?
#
loop_
_entity_poly.entity_id
_entity_poly.type
_entity_poly.pdbx_seq_one_letter_code
_entity_poly.pdbx_strand_id
1 'polypeptide(L)'
;LMNDAWMQGLSLALELSFVAYVLWQIFRRSTQLKWLYIVALCLAVPYAVYSQYQQSQRFFSEQAAVEAVWHRARTAAEFRQLLAQIPAGQTAVIDVYADWCVACQPIEHRILKSAQVQQALAPYYLIKLDLSHYDEAHQVLLNQWDILGPPTYLFLDVQHQEVRGLRLTGAFTEDE
;
A
#
# COMPACT_ATOMS: atom_id res chain seq x y z
N LEU A 1 10.07 -13.81 -8.07
CA LEU A 1 9.44 -13.56 -6.75
C LEU A 1 10.48 -13.76 -5.64
N MET A 2 11.45 -12.86 -5.53
CA MET A 2 12.35 -12.84 -4.38
C MET A 2 11.62 -12.12 -3.24
N ASN A 3 11.32 -12.87 -2.21
CA ASN A 3 10.51 -12.48 -1.07
C ASN A 3 11.22 -11.38 -0.28
N ASP A 4 10.54 -10.25 0.01
CA ASP A 4 11.06 -9.13 0.82
C ASP A 4 11.60 -9.59 2.19
N ALA A 5 11.08 -10.70 2.71
CA ALA A 5 11.58 -11.36 3.90
C ALA A 5 13.05 -11.85 3.79
N TRP A 6 13.51 -12.25 2.60
CA TRP A 6 14.90 -12.64 2.36
C TRP A 6 15.84 -11.44 2.36
N MET A 7 15.43 -10.33 1.77
CA MET A 7 16.22 -9.09 1.80
C MET A 7 16.31 -8.49 3.20
N GLN A 8 15.22 -8.53 3.97
CA GLN A 8 15.23 -8.13 5.38
C GLN A 8 16.10 -9.06 6.24
N GLY A 9 16.04 -10.38 6.00
CA GLY A 9 16.92 -11.35 6.67
C GLY A 9 18.39 -11.15 6.34
N LEU A 10 18.72 -10.81 5.09
CA LEU A 10 20.09 -10.55 4.65
C LEU A 10 20.63 -9.23 5.24
N SER A 11 19.82 -8.18 5.32
CA SER A 11 20.21 -6.91 5.96
C SER A 11 20.47 -7.09 7.45
N LEU A 12 19.62 -7.80 8.16
CA LEU A 12 19.80 -8.13 9.58
C LEU A 12 21.06 -8.99 9.82
N ALA A 13 21.32 -9.97 8.96
CA ALA A 13 22.53 -10.80 9.06
C ALA A 13 23.81 -10.00 8.83
N LEU A 14 23.79 -9.06 7.87
CA LEU A 14 24.94 -8.16 7.62
C LEU A 14 25.15 -7.18 8.79
N GLU A 15 24.08 -6.62 9.35
CA GLU A 15 24.14 -5.75 10.51
C GLU A 15 24.69 -6.47 11.74
N LEU A 16 24.20 -7.69 12.02
CA LEU A 16 24.69 -8.51 13.12
C LEU A 16 26.14 -8.94 12.94
N SER A 17 26.56 -9.29 11.73
CA SER A 17 27.95 -9.64 11.42
C SER A 17 28.89 -8.44 11.55
N PHE A 18 28.44 -7.26 11.15
CA PHE A 18 29.16 -6.00 11.32
C PHE A 18 29.32 -5.64 12.82
N VAL A 19 28.25 -5.76 13.59
CA VAL A 19 28.28 -5.55 15.05
C VAL A 19 29.23 -6.54 15.73
N ALA A 20 29.15 -7.84 15.37
CA ALA A 20 30.04 -8.87 15.89
C ALA A 20 31.51 -8.60 15.55
N TYR A 21 31.79 -8.16 14.31
CA TYR A 21 33.15 -7.77 13.88
C TYR A 21 33.68 -6.56 14.66
N VAL A 22 32.84 -5.54 14.86
CA VAL A 22 33.21 -4.35 15.65
C VAL A 22 33.48 -4.72 17.10
N LEU A 23 32.65 -5.56 17.72
CA LEU A 23 32.83 -6.07 19.07
C LEU A 23 34.13 -6.86 19.18
N TRP A 24 34.45 -7.74 18.20
CA TRP A 24 35.69 -8.49 18.17
C TRP A 24 36.93 -7.58 18.05
N GLN A 25 36.87 -6.53 17.22
CA GLN A 25 37.89 -5.51 17.10
C GLN A 25 38.12 -4.74 18.42
N ILE A 26 37.02 -4.40 19.12
CA ILE A 26 37.03 -3.72 20.43
C ILE A 26 37.73 -4.60 21.47
N PHE A 27 37.48 -5.91 21.50
CA PHE A 27 38.11 -6.83 22.44
C PHE A 27 39.62 -7.02 22.20
N ARG A 28 40.07 -6.80 20.96
CA ARG A 28 41.48 -7.06 20.57
C ARG A 28 42.41 -5.83 20.69
N ARG A 29 41.90 -4.60 20.90
CA ARG A 29 42.68 -3.36 20.93
C ARG A 29 42.85 -2.76 22.34
N SER A 30 43.80 -1.83 22.43
CA SER A 30 44.20 -1.15 23.70
C SER A 30 43.07 -0.33 24.31
N THR A 31 43.10 -0.16 25.64
CA THR A 31 42.02 0.35 26.51
C THR A 31 41.48 1.73 26.15
N GLN A 32 42.29 2.60 25.59
CA GLN A 32 41.90 3.99 25.23
C GLN A 32 40.93 4.04 24.02
N LEU A 33 41.16 3.18 23.01
CA LEU A 33 40.34 3.16 21.79
C LEU A 33 38.96 2.50 22.02
N LYS A 34 38.85 1.63 23.04
CA LYS A 34 37.60 0.95 23.39
C LYS A 34 36.49 1.94 23.77
N TRP A 35 36.79 2.97 24.51
CA TRP A 35 35.81 3.98 24.93
C TRP A 35 35.29 4.79 23.76
N LEU A 36 36.10 5.14 22.78
CA LEU A 36 35.65 5.86 21.57
C LEU A 36 34.68 5.01 20.75
N TYR A 37 34.95 3.71 20.60
CA TYR A 37 34.03 2.80 19.88
C TYR A 37 32.72 2.59 20.63
N ILE A 38 32.75 2.45 21.95
CA ILE A 38 31.53 2.32 22.78
C ILE A 38 30.67 3.57 22.67
N VAL A 39 31.26 4.76 22.77
CA VAL A 39 30.54 6.03 22.62
C VAL A 39 29.97 6.15 21.22
N ALA A 40 30.71 5.83 20.16
CA ALA A 40 30.22 5.85 18.78
C ALA A 40 29.07 4.87 18.58
N LEU A 41 29.13 3.67 19.16
CA LEU A 41 28.08 2.67 19.07
C LEU A 41 26.81 3.10 19.83
N CYS A 42 26.99 3.69 21.02
CA CYS A 42 25.89 4.23 21.84
C CYS A 42 25.17 5.42 21.18
N LEU A 43 25.82 6.13 20.25
CA LEU A 43 25.19 7.19 19.47
C LEU A 43 24.60 6.66 18.16
N ALA A 44 25.30 5.75 17.47
CA ALA A 44 24.89 5.24 16.16
C ALA A 44 23.65 4.33 16.25
N VAL A 45 23.57 3.47 17.26
CA VAL A 45 22.44 2.55 17.42
C VAL A 45 21.12 3.30 17.69
N PRO A 46 21.02 4.22 18.66
CA PRO A 46 19.80 4.99 18.87
C PRO A 46 19.44 5.86 17.66
N TYR A 47 20.43 6.42 16.96
CA TYR A 47 20.20 7.19 15.75
C TYR A 47 19.64 6.30 14.62
N ALA A 48 20.18 5.10 14.40
CA ALA A 48 19.66 4.15 13.42
C ALA A 48 18.22 3.71 13.75
N VAL A 49 17.95 3.38 15.02
CA VAL A 49 16.59 3.03 15.48
C VAL A 49 15.62 4.20 15.28
N TYR A 50 16.04 5.41 15.64
CA TYR A 50 15.23 6.61 15.46
C TYR A 50 14.95 6.91 13.99
N SER A 51 15.94 6.77 13.11
CA SER A 51 15.77 6.98 11.66
C SER A 51 14.81 5.94 11.04
N GLN A 52 14.93 4.67 11.43
CA GLN A 52 14.03 3.60 11.04
C GLN A 52 12.59 3.87 11.52
N TYR A 53 12.44 4.30 12.77
CA TYR A 53 11.13 4.66 13.33
C TYR A 53 10.49 5.83 12.58
N GLN A 54 11.24 6.88 12.28
CA GLN A 54 10.75 8.03 11.49
C GLN A 54 10.34 7.61 10.08
N GLN A 55 11.12 6.76 9.43
CA GLN A 55 10.81 6.26 8.10
C GLN A 55 9.54 5.41 8.09
N SER A 56 9.37 4.55 9.09
CA SER A 56 8.15 3.74 9.23
C SER A 56 6.91 4.62 9.47
N GLN A 57 7.00 5.65 10.30
CA GLN A 57 5.89 6.57 10.56
C GLN A 57 5.46 7.33 9.30
N ARG A 58 6.42 7.79 8.49
CA ARG A 58 6.12 8.43 7.20
C ARG A 58 5.40 7.46 6.25
N PHE A 59 5.91 6.24 6.15
CA PHE A 59 5.30 5.21 5.32
C PHE A 59 3.84 4.93 5.70
N PHE A 60 3.55 4.77 6.99
CA PHE A 60 2.19 4.55 7.49
C PHE A 60 1.29 5.77 7.34
N SER A 61 1.82 6.98 7.54
CA SER A 61 1.03 8.21 7.35
C SER A 61 0.67 8.47 5.89
N GLU A 62 1.58 8.22 4.96
CA GLU A 62 1.30 8.32 3.53
C GLU A 62 0.28 7.28 3.08
N GLN A 63 0.36 6.05 3.59
CA GLN A 63 -0.61 5.00 3.30
C GLN A 63 -2.00 5.36 3.82
N ALA A 64 -2.09 5.85 5.06
CA ALA A 64 -3.33 6.29 5.65
C ALA A 64 -3.96 7.48 4.89
N ALA A 65 -3.15 8.40 4.39
CA ALA A 65 -3.62 9.54 3.60
C ALA A 65 -4.22 9.10 2.25
N VAL A 66 -3.60 8.16 1.56
CA VAL A 66 -4.14 7.61 0.30
C VAL A 66 -5.43 6.85 0.55
N GLU A 67 -5.49 6.02 1.59
CA GLU A 67 -6.72 5.29 1.94
C GLU A 67 -7.86 6.19 2.43
N ALA A 68 -7.55 7.31 3.09
CA ALA A 68 -8.56 8.23 3.62
C ALA A 68 -9.41 8.90 2.52
N VAL A 69 -8.94 8.93 1.29
CA VAL A 69 -9.66 9.51 0.14
C VAL A 69 -10.68 8.52 -0.46
N TRP A 70 -10.50 7.21 -0.20
CA TRP A 70 -11.36 6.16 -0.71
C TRP A 70 -12.54 5.88 0.23
N HIS A 71 -13.76 5.98 -0.31
CA HIS A 71 -14.96 5.54 0.39
C HIS A 71 -15.07 4.02 0.32
N ARG A 72 -14.79 3.33 1.41
CA ARG A 72 -14.74 1.85 1.45
C ARG A 72 -16.11 1.26 1.74
N ALA A 73 -16.57 0.35 0.89
CA ALA A 73 -17.71 -0.51 1.08
C ALA A 73 -17.26 -1.95 1.32
N ARG A 74 -17.69 -2.57 2.41
CA ARG A 74 -17.41 -3.96 2.77
C ARG A 74 -18.59 -4.90 2.53
N THR A 75 -19.72 -4.34 2.15
CA THR A 75 -20.95 -5.08 1.84
C THR A 75 -21.57 -4.53 0.56
N ALA A 76 -22.36 -5.38 -0.12
CA ALA A 76 -23.10 -4.95 -1.30
C ALA A 76 -24.11 -3.83 -1.01
N ALA A 77 -24.62 -3.76 0.23
CA ALA A 77 -25.54 -2.69 0.66
C ALA A 77 -24.81 -1.35 0.79
N GLU A 78 -23.65 -1.33 1.48
CA GLU A 78 -22.80 -0.14 1.58
C GLU A 78 -22.36 0.36 0.22
N PHE A 79 -21.99 -0.54 -0.68
CA PHE A 79 -21.60 -0.18 -2.04
C PHE A 79 -22.72 0.56 -2.79
N ARG A 80 -23.96 0.02 -2.74
CA ARG A 80 -25.12 0.70 -3.35
C ARG A 80 -25.39 2.05 -2.70
N GLN A 81 -25.20 2.16 -1.40
CA GLN A 81 -25.34 3.43 -0.68
C GLN A 81 -24.29 4.45 -1.13
N LEU A 82 -23.02 4.05 -1.27
CA LEU A 82 -21.95 4.93 -1.76
C LEU A 82 -22.18 5.37 -3.21
N LEU A 83 -22.66 4.47 -4.07
CA LEU A 83 -23.06 4.84 -5.44
C LEU A 83 -24.15 5.93 -5.46
N ALA A 84 -25.13 5.83 -4.55
CA ALA A 84 -26.18 6.84 -4.42
C ALA A 84 -25.70 8.17 -3.82
N GLN A 85 -24.53 8.17 -3.17
CA GLN A 85 -23.92 9.37 -2.58
C GLN A 85 -22.97 10.10 -3.54
N ILE A 86 -22.68 9.55 -4.72
CA ILE A 86 -21.86 10.25 -5.72
C ILE A 86 -22.56 11.56 -6.06
N PRO A 87 -21.88 12.72 -5.93
CA PRO A 87 -22.48 14.02 -6.26
C PRO A 87 -22.92 14.09 -7.73
N ALA A 88 -24.06 14.71 -7.97
CA ALA A 88 -24.59 14.88 -9.34
C ALA A 88 -23.56 15.62 -10.23
N GLY A 89 -23.28 15.04 -11.38
CA GLY A 89 -22.30 15.61 -12.33
C GLY A 89 -20.83 15.33 -12.02
N GLN A 90 -20.55 14.54 -10.99
CA GLN A 90 -19.19 14.09 -10.66
C GLN A 90 -18.93 12.71 -11.24
N THR A 91 -17.75 12.53 -11.82
CA THR A 91 -17.23 11.23 -12.26
C THR A 91 -16.73 10.41 -11.05
N ALA A 92 -16.76 9.09 -11.15
CA ALA A 92 -16.28 8.24 -10.07
C ALA A 92 -15.35 7.12 -10.58
N VAL A 93 -14.50 6.64 -9.68
CA VAL A 93 -13.69 5.45 -9.90
C VAL A 93 -14.04 4.43 -8.81
N ILE A 94 -14.28 3.20 -9.23
CA ILE A 94 -14.51 2.07 -8.34
C ILE A 94 -13.33 1.13 -8.42
N ASP A 95 -12.70 0.88 -7.28
CA ASP A 95 -11.66 -0.12 -7.09
C ASP A 95 -12.28 -1.38 -6.45
N VAL A 96 -12.24 -2.49 -7.17
CA VAL A 96 -12.65 -3.80 -6.66
C VAL A 96 -11.42 -4.51 -6.10
N TYR A 97 -11.35 -4.58 -4.79
CA TYR A 97 -10.19 -4.98 -4.01
C TYR A 97 -10.48 -6.16 -3.10
N ALA A 98 -9.44 -6.90 -2.70
CA ALA A 98 -9.48 -7.84 -1.59
C ALA A 98 -8.08 -8.02 -0.98
N ASP A 99 -8.00 -8.26 0.34
CA ASP A 99 -6.75 -8.50 1.06
C ASP A 99 -6.00 -9.74 0.55
N TRP A 100 -6.73 -10.78 0.15
CA TRP A 100 -6.18 -12.01 -0.41
C TRP A 100 -5.76 -11.89 -1.89
N CYS A 101 -6.04 -10.76 -2.56
CA CYS A 101 -5.71 -10.52 -3.96
C CYS A 101 -4.24 -10.13 -4.12
N VAL A 102 -3.40 -11.09 -4.50
CA VAL A 102 -1.95 -10.86 -4.69
C VAL A 102 -1.65 -9.79 -5.74
N ALA A 103 -2.44 -9.75 -6.83
CA ALA A 103 -2.29 -8.76 -7.89
C ALA A 103 -2.70 -7.33 -7.47
N CYS A 104 -3.56 -7.20 -6.44
CA CYS A 104 -3.95 -5.90 -5.90
C CYS A 104 -2.81 -5.23 -5.11
N GLN A 105 -1.94 -6.01 -4.47
CA GLN A 105 -0.89 -5.49 -3.57
C GLN A 105 0.09 -4.51 -4.27
N PRO A 106 0.64 -4.79 -5.46
CA PRO A 106 1.48 -3.82 -6.17
C PRO A 106 0.73 -2.54 -6.54
N ILE A 107 -0.55 -2.65 -6.90
CA ILE A 107 -1.39 -1.51 -7.27
C ILE A 107 -1.57 -0.60 -6.04
N GLU A 108 -2.00 -1.16 -4.92
CA GLU A 108 -2.20 -0.45 -3.65
C GLU A 108 -0.92 0.21 -3.12
N HIS A 109 0.21 -0.52 -3.19
CA HIS A 109 1.44 -0.08 -2.53
C HIS A 109 2.37 0.76 -3.41
N ARG A 110 2.19 0.75 -4.74
CA ARG A 110 3.04 1.49 -5.68
C ARG A 110 2.22 2.43 -6.57
N ILE A 111 1.29 1.87 -7.37
CA ILE A 111 0.58 2.65 -8.41
C ILE A 111 -0.29 3.72 -7.78
N LEU A 112 -1.17 3.37 -6.86
CA LEU A 112 -2.07 4.34 -6.19
C LEU A 112 -1.32 5.36 -5.31
N LYS A 113 -0.07 5.09 -4.94
CA LYS A 113 0.79 6.03 -4.18
C LYS A 113 1.61 6.95 -5.07
N SER A 114 1.67 6.69 -6.36
CA SER A 114 2.34 7.57 -7.32
C SER A 114 1.67 8.94 -7.33
N ALA A 115 2.47 9.99 -7.27
CA ALA A 115 1.96 11.36 -7.30
C ALA A 115 1.19 11.66 -8.60
N GLN A 116 1.61 11.05 -9.70
CA GLN A 116 0.94 11.16 -10.99
C GLN A 116 -0.47 10.56 -10.94
N VAL A 117 -0.61 9.34 -10.41
CA VAL A 117 -1.90 8.65 -10.28
C VAL A 117 -2.82 9.37 -9.28
N GLN A 118 -2.30 9.83 -8.14
CA GLN A 118 -3.08 10.62 -7.18
C GLN A 118 -3.60 11.93 -7.78
N GLN A 119 -2.77 12.61 -8.56
CA GLN A 119 -3.19 13.83 -9.25
C GLN A 119 -4.26 13.53 -10.32
N ALA A 120 -4.13 12.42 -11.05
CA ALA A 120 -5.12 11.99 -12.02
C ALA A 120 -6.45 11.59 -11.37
N LEU A 121 -6.42 10.95 -10.20
CA LEU A 121 -7.61 10.51 -9.46
C LEU A 121 -8.28 11.63 -8.64
N ALA A 122 -7.60 12.75 -8.38
CA ALA A 122 -8.11 13.84 -7.53
C ALA A 122 -9.49 14.40 -7.93
N PRO A 123 -9.88 14.49 -9.22
CA PRO A 123 -11.21 14.98 -9.60
C PRO A 123 -12.34 13.95 -9.41
N TYR A 124 -12.02 12.66 -9.19
CA TYR A 124 -13.01 11.60 -9.12
C TYR A 124 -13.54 11.37 -7.71
N TYR A 125 -14.77 10.89 -7.61
CA TYR A 125 -15.30 10.29 -6.39
C TYR A 125 -14.81 8.85 -6.30
N LEU A 126 -14.03 8.52 -5.26
CA LEU A 126 -13.30 7.25 -5.17
C LEU A 126 -14.04 6.28 -4.27
N ILE A 127 -14.45 5.12 -4.80
CA ILE A 127 -15.13 4.05 -4.08
C ILE A 127 -14.26 2.79 -4.12
N LYS A 128 -14.02 2.18 -2.96
CA LYS A 128 -13.35 0.88 -2.86
C LYS A 128 -14.33 -0.18 -2.42
N LEU A 129 -14.62 -1.15 -3.28
CA LEU A 129 -15.40 -2.34 -2.97
C LEU A 129 -14.47 -3.42 -2.42
N ASP A 130 -14.51 -3.62 -1.12
CA ASP A 130 -13.65 -4.55 -0.40
C ASP A 130 -14.30 -5.94 -0.31
N LEU A 131 -13.76 -6.89 -1.07
CA LEU A 131 -14.21 -8.28 -1.14
C LEU A 131 -13.44 -9.21 -0.19
N SER A 132 -12.70 -8.69 0.80
CA SER A 132 -11.90 -9.52 1.72
C SER A 132 -12.77 -10.49 2.51
N HIS A 133 -14.00 -10.10 2.82
CA HIS A 133 -15.06 -10.93 3.41
C HIS A 133 -16.16 -11.21 2.40
N TYR A 134 -15.82 -12.02 1.39
CA TYR A 134 -16.71 -12.34 0.27
C TYR A 134 -17.93 -13.16 0.68
N ASP A 135 -19.12 -12.78 0.22
CA ASP A 135 -20.39 -13.45 0.46
C ASP A 135 -21.26 -13.55 -0.82
N GLU A 136 -22.43 -14.18 -0.69
CA GLU A 136 -23.36 -14.35 -1.80
C GLU A 136 -23.89 -13.01 -2.35
N ALA A 137 -24.06 -11.99 -1.50
CA ALA A 137 -24.51 -10.67 -1.93
C ALA A 137 -23.45 -9.97 -2.79
N HIS A 138 -22.17 -10.19 -2.52
CA HIS A 138 -21.08 -9.76 -3.38
C HIS A 138 -21.10 -10.48 -4.73
N GLN A 139 -21.35 -11.81 -4.75
CA GLN A 139 -21.47 -12.55 -6.01
C GLN A 139 -22.56 -11.98 -6.91
N VAL A 140 -23.74 -11.72 -6.35
CA VAL A 140 -24.85 -11.11 -7.09
C VAL A 140 -24.46 -9.73 -7.64
N LEU A 141 -23.80 -8.91 -6.82
CA LEU A 141 -23.32 -7.60 -7.23
C LEU A 141 -22.31 -7.67 -8.37
N LEU A 142 -21.30 -8.54 -8.26
CA LEU A 142 -20.27 -8.71 -9.30
C LEU A 142 -20.89 -9.17 -10.62
N ASN A 143 -21.86 -10.10 -10.56
CA ASN A 143 -22.59 -10.56 -11.75
C ASN A 143 -23.41 -9.44 -12.40
N GLN A 144 -24.02 -8.54 -11.61
CA GLN A 144 -24.79 -7.40 -12.13
C GLN A 144 -23.89 -6.40 -12.89
N TRP A 145 -22.65 -6.26 -12.47
CA TRP A 145 -21.68 -5.33 -13.05
C TRP A 145 -20.71 -6.02 -14.04
N ASP A 146 -20.92 -7.30 -14.31
CA ASP A 146 -20.05 -8.08 -15.20
C ASP A 146 -18.57 -8.01 -14.76
N ILE A 147 -18.33 -8.14 -13.45
CA ILE A 147 -17.02 -8.10 -12.80
C ILE A 147 -16.60 -9.53 -12.49
N LEU A 148 -15.43 -9.95 -12.99
CA LEU A 148 -14.90 -11.30 -12.76
C LEU A 148 -14.25 -11.44 -11.38
N GLY A 149 -13.72 -10.36 -10.83
CA GLY A 149 -13.05 -10.34 -9.53
C GLY A 149 -12.01 -9.22 -9.42
N PRO A 150 -11.29 -9.17 -8.26
CA PRO A 150 -10.21 -8.20 -8.03
C PRO A 150 -8.91 -8.64 -8.74
N PRO A 151 -8.04 -7.69 -9.15
CA PRO A 151 -8.31 -6.26 -9.19
C PRO A 151 -9.12 -5.88 -10.44
N THR A 152 -10.11 -5.00 -10.25
CA THR A 152 -10.86 -4.40 -11.35
C THR A 152 -11.15 -2.93 -11.03
N TYR A 153 -10.83 -2.04 -11.96
CA TYR A 153 -11.10 -0.60 -11.85
C TYR A 153 -12.15 -0.22 -12.87
N LEU A 154 -13.22 0.41 -12.38
CA LEU A 154 -14.36 0.87 -13.19
C LEU A 154 -14.40 2.40 -13.15
N PHE A 155 -14.61 3.02 -14.29
CA PHE A 155 -14.74 4.47 -14.43
C PHE A 155 -16.20 4.80 -14.75
N LEU A 156 -16.81 5.65 -13.94
CA LEU A 156 -18.16 6.13 -14.13
C LEU A 156 -18.16 7.56 -14.67
N ASP A 157 -18.99 7.81 -15.66
CA ASP A 157 -19.21 9.14 -16.19
C ASP A 157 -20.09 10.02 -15.26
N VAL A 158 -20.42 11.22 -15.68
CA VAL A 158 -21.24 12.18 -14.92
C VAL A 158 -22.69 11.76 -14.77
N GLN A 159 -23.16 10.75 -15.52
CA GLN A 159 -24.46 10.09 -15.39
C GLN A 159 -24.37 8.82 -14.54
N HIS A 160 -23.20 8.56 -13.96
CA HIS A 160 -22.87 7.36 -13.18
C HIS A 160 -23.02 6.05 -13.98
N GLN A 161 -22.84 6.15 -15.32
CA GLN A 161 -22.76 4.99 -16.19
C GLN A 161 -21.31 4.58 -16.39
N GLU A 162 -21.06 3.28 -16.44
CA GLU A 162 -19.73 2.77 -16.68
C GLU A 162 -19.23 3.10 -18.09
N VAL A 163 -18.03 3.66 -18.16
CA VAL A 163 -17.27 3.84 -19.40
C VAL A 163 -16.45 2.58 -19.66
N ARG A 164 -17.06 1.56 -20.25
CA ARG A 164 -16.46 0.22 -20.41
C ARG A 164 -15.10 0.22 -21.13
N GLY A 165 -14.84 1.18 -21.98
CA GLY A 165 -13.57 1.34 -22.69
C GLY A 165 -12.39 1.73 -21.78
N LEU A 166 -12.67 2.18 -20.56
CA LEU A 166 -11.66 2.56 -19.55
C LEU A 166 -11.49 1.52 -18.44
N ARG A 167 -12.27 0.41 -18.47
CA ARG A 167 -12.19 -0.64 -17.44
C ARG A 167 -10.79 -1.27 -17.46
N LEU A 168 -10.13 -1.30 -16.30
CA LEU A 168 -8.89 -2.03 -16.10
C LEU A 168 -9.17 -3.31 -15.31
N THR A 169 -8.65 -4.45 -15.77
CA THR A 169 -8.86 -5.76 -15.11
C THR A 169 -7.54 -6.50 -15.06
N GLY A 170 -7.18 -6.99 -13.87
CA GLY A 170 -5.90 -7.66 -13.66
C GLY A 170 -4.77 -6.67 -13.34
N ALA A 171 -3.53 -7.14 -13.46
CA ALA A 171 -2.37 -6.29 -13.23
C ALA A 171 -2.19 -5.29 -14.39
N PHE A 172 -1.94 -4.05 -14.05
CA PHE A 172 -1.68 -2.95 -15.00
C PHE A 172 -0.53 -2.07 -14.49
N THR A 173 -0.07 -1.13 -15.32
CA THR A 173 1.02 -0.20 -15.03
C THR A 173 0.50 1.22 -14.80
N GLU A 174 1.38 2.14 -14.37
CA GLU A 174 1.03 3.55 -14.14
C GLU A 174 0.60 4.29 -15.43
N ASP A 175 1.03 3.80 -16.60
CA ASP A 175 0.78 4.43 -17.89
C ASP A 175 -0.56 4.01 -18.53
N GLU A 176 -1.22 2.98 -17.96
CA GLU A 176 -2.53 2.50 -18.38
C GLU A 176 -3.65 3.19 -17.62
#